data_89b722212bd24f6736c36961a356ac43
#
_entry.id   89b722212bd24f6736c36961a356ac43
#
_cell.length_a   1.000
_cell.length_b   1.000
_cell.length_c   1.000
_cell.angle_alpha   90.00
_cell.angle_beta   90.00
_cell.angle_gamma   90.00
#
_symmetry.space_group_name_H-M   'P 1'
#
loop_
_entity.id
_entity.type
_entity.pdbx_description
1 polymer ?
#
loop_
_entity_poly.entity_id
_entity_poly.type
_entity_poly.pdbx_seq_one_letter_code
_entity_poly.pdbx_strand_id
1 'polypeptide(L)' 'MPIHALLDADPNHFRPDDITKIVTAFEAAVSALHITDRKDPKALTVAKIIFEAAKQGELDPERLRDIAVKAVSK' A
#
# COMPACT_ATOMS: atom_id res chain seq x y z
N MET A 1 19.98 -18.96 -16.28
CA MET A 1 18.61 -18.63 -15.93
C MET A 1 18.46 -17.14 -15.76
N PRO A 2 17.49 -16.52 -16.42
CA PRO A 2 17.35 -15.09 -16.30
C PRO A 2 16.86 -14.70 -14.90
N ILE A 3 17.52 -13.74 -14.33
CA ILE A 3 17.16 -13.20 -13.02
C ILE A 3 15.76 -12.62 -13.05
N HIS A 4 15.34 -12.08 -14.19
CA HIS A 4 14.01 -11.50 -14.35
C HIS A 4 12.89 -12.51 -14.06
N ALA A 5 13.09 -13.76 -14.45
CA ALA A 5 12.09 -14.79 -14.21
C ALA A 5 11.89 -15.04 -12.72
N LEU A 6 12.97 -14.98 -11.95
CA LEU A 6 12.90 -15.14 -10.50
C LEU A 6 12.21 -13.95 -9.85
N LEU A 7 12.52 -12.75 -10.30
CA LEU A 7 11.90 -11.53 -9.77
C LEU A 7 10.41 -11.50 -10.08
N ASP A 8 10.03 -11.89 -11.28
CA ASP A 8 8.63 -11.92 -11.69
C ASP A 8 7.82 -12.95 -10.89
N ALA A 9 8.50 -14.00 -10.44
CA ALA A 9 7.85 -15.04 -9.66
C ALA A 9 7.73 -14.70 -8.18
N ASP A 10 8.41 -13.65 -7.72
CA ASP A 10 8.36 -13.24 -6.33
C ASP A 10 7.02 -12.57 -6.04
N PRO A 11 6.21 -13.13 -5.11
CA PRO A 11 4.91 -12.54 -4.79
C PRO A 11 5.00 -11.16 -4.12
N ASN A 12 6.19 -10.80 -3.64
CA ASN A 12 6.40 -9.49 -3.02
C ASN A 12 6.98 -8.47 -3.99
N HIS A 13 7.16 -8.86 -5.24
CA HIS A 13 7.73 -7.98 -6.24
C HIS A 13 6.63 -7.18 -6.92
N PHE A 14 6.69 -5.86 -6.82
CA PHE A 14 5.74 -4.96 -7.44
C PHE A 14 6.39 -4.24 -8.62
N ARG A 15 5.61 -4.01 -9.66
CA ARG A 15 6.04 -3.20 -10.80
C ARG A 15 6.09 -1.73 -10.39
N PRO A 16 6.85 -0.87 -11.11
CA PRO A 16 6.89 0.55 -10.80
C PRO A 16 5.49 1.19 -10.74
N ASP A 17 4.58 0.80 -11.65
CA ASP A 17 3.21 1.31 -11.63
C ASP A 17 2.48 0.90 -10.36
N ASP A 18 2.69 -0.33 -9.92
CA ASP A 18 2.07 -0.83 -8.70
C ASP A 18 2.55 -0.05 -7.49
N ILE A 19 3.85 0.24 -7.44
CA ILE A 19 4.43 1.02 -6.36
C ILE A 19 3.83 2.43 -6.35
N THR A 20 3.66 3.04 -7.51
CA THR A 20 3.02 4.35 -7.61
C THR A 20 1.60 4.32 -7.07
N LYS A 21 0.84 3.28 -7.39
CA LYS A 21 -0.52 3.11 -6.88
C LYS A 21 -0.53 2.96 -5.36
N ILE A 22 0.40 2.17 -4.84
CA ILE A 22 0.53 1.95 -3.39
C ILE A 22 0.87 3.26 -2.68
N VAL A 23 1.82 4.02 -3.21
CA VAL A 23 2.22 5.31 -2.62
C VAL A 23 1.06 6.30 -2.68
N THR A 24 0.36 6.35 -3.80
CA THR A 24 -0.80 7.22 -3.96
C THR A 24 -1.87 6.89 -2.92
N ALA A 25 -2.15 5.61 -2.71
CA ALA A 25 -3.11 5.17 -1.72
C ALA A 25 -2.67 5.53 -0.31
N PHE A 26 -1.40 5.34 -0.02
CA PHE A 26 -0.84 5.69 1.29
C PHE A 26 -1.00 7.19 1.57
N GLU A 27 -0.60 8.03 0.63
CA GLU A 27 -0.72 9.48 0.79
C GLU A 27 -2.17 9.89 0.98
N ALA A 28 -3.07 9.31 0.20
CA ALA A 28 -4.49 9.61 0.31
C ALA A 28 -5.06 9.17 1.66
N ALA A 29 -4.65 8.00 2.15
CA ALA A 29 -5.13 7.49 3.42
C ALA A 29 -4.64 8.34 4.60
N VAL A 30 -3.37 8.70 4.63
CA VAL A 30 -2.83 9.53 5.71
C VAL A 30 -3.47 10.92 5.68
N SER A 31 -3.75 11.45 4.51
CA SER A 31 -4.45 12.72 4.38
C SER A 31 -5.89 12.64 4.91
N ALA A 32 -6.59 11.58 4.55
CA ALA A 32 -7.97 11.36 5.01
C ALA A 32 -8.06 11.19 6.53
N LEU A 33 -7.03 10.61 7.12
CA LEU A 33 -6.97 10.40 8.57
C LEU A 33 -6.34 11.56 9.33
N HIS A 34 -5.95 12.62 8.61
CA HIS A 34 -5.31 13.80 9.21
C HIS A 34 -4.01 13.46 9.93
N ILE A 35 -3.30 12.48 9.42
CA ILE A 35 -1.99 12.11 9.95
C ILE A 35 -0.95 13.04 9.33
N THR A 36 -0.31 13.86 10.15
CA THR A 36 0.67 14.84 9.67
C THR A 36 2.10 14.35 9.78
N ASP A 37 2.35 13.38 10.65
CA ASP A 37 3.68 12.82 10.88
C ASP A 37 3.73 11.38 10.36
N ARG A 38 4.60 11.14 9.39
CA ARG A 38 4.76 9.79 8.83
C ARG A 38 5.34 8.78 9.80
N LYS A 39 5.91 9.26 10.89
CA LYS A 39 6.41 8.40 11.97
C LYS A 39 5.33 8.01 12.96
N ASP A 40 4.13 8.57 12.80
CA ASP A 40 2.99 8.20 13.62
C ASP A 40 2.72 6.70 13.47
N PRO A 41 2.49 5.97 14.58
CA PRO A 41 2.14 4.55 14.50
C PRO A 41 0.97 4.27 13.58
N LYS A 42 0.02 5.20 13.48
CA LYS A 42 -1.11 5.05 12.56
C LYS A 42 -0.65 5.02 11.10
N ALA A 43 0.35 5.85 10.75
CA ALA A 43 0.88 5.85 9.40
C ALA A 43 1.54 4.52 9.06
N LEU A 44 2.26 3.94 10.00
CA LEU A 44 2.87 2.62 9.80
C LEU A 44 1.81 1.55 9.62
N THR A 45 0.73 1.63 10.39
CA THR A 45 -0.39 0.70 10.26
C THR A 45 -1.05 0.84 8.90
N VAL A 46 -1.25 2.06 8.43
CA VAL A 46 -1.80 2.32 7.10
C VAL A 46 -0.94 1.67 6.02
N ALA A 47 0.37 1.89 6.09
CA ALA A 47 1.29 1.32 5.12
C ALA A 47 1.21 -0.21 5.12
N LYS A 48 1.19 -0.82 6.29
CA LYS A 48 1.12 -2.27 6.42
C LYS A 48 -0.16 -2.82 5.81
N ILE A 49 -1.29 -2.18 6.09
CA ILE A 49 -2.59 -2.61 5.57
C ILE A 49 -2.61 -2.51 4.05
N ILE A 50 -2.09 -1.42 3.51
CA ILE A 50 -2.05 -1.22 2.07
C ILE A 50 -1.17 -2.27 1.40
N PHE A 51 0.00 -2.55 1.96
CA PHE A 51 0.87 -3.59 1.41
C PHE A 51 0.23 -4.96 1.44
N GLU A 52 -0.45 -5.31 2.53
CA GLU A 52 -1.12 -6.59 2.62
C GLU A 52 -2.22 -6.74 1.56
N ALA A 53 -3.01 -5.69 1.38
CA ALA A 53 -4.06 -5.70 0.36
C ALA A 53 -3.47 -5.78 -1.05
N ALA A 54 -2.38 -5.08 -1.29
CA ALA A 54 -1.71 -5.10 -2.60
C ALA A 54 -1.15 -6.48 -2.92
N LYS A 55 -0.61 -7.18 -1.93
CA LYS A 55 -0.14 -8.56 -2.10
C LYS A 55 -1.26 -9.49 -2.52
N GLN A 56 -2.48 -9.20 -2.10
CA GLN A 56 -3.63 -10.00 -2.45
C GLN A 56 -4.22 -9.64 -3.81
N GLY A 57 -3.60 -8.70 -4.50
CA GLY A 57 -4.00 -8.32 -5.84
C GLY A 57 -4.81 -7.03 -5.91
N GLU A 58 -5.08 -6.38 -4.79
CA GLU A 58 -5.82 -5.12 -4.80
C GLU A 58 -4.85 -3.98 -5.07
N LEU A 59 -4.92 -3.42 -6.28
CA LEU A 59 -4.00 -2.37 -6.71
C LEU A 59 -4.71 -1.07 -7.07
N ASP A 60 -6.02 -0.99 -6.84
CA ASP A 60 -6.77 0.24 -7.05
C ASP A 60 -6.47 1.21 -5.90
N PRO A 61 -5.88 2.38 -6.16
CA PRO A 61 -5.54 3.31 -5.09
C PRO A 61 -6.74 3.72 -4.23
N GLU A 62 -7.90 3.90 -4.84
CA GLU A 62 -9.09 4.28 -4.08
C GLU A 62 -9.51 3.19 -3.12
N ARG A 63 -9.47 1.94 -3.55
CA ARG A 63 -9.81 0.82 -2.68
C ARG A 63 -8.79 0.61 -1.59
N LEU A 64 -7.51 0.71 -1.93
CA LEU A 64 -6.45 0.61 -0.94
C LEU A 64 -6.61 1.67 0.14
N ARG A 65 -6.89 2.91 -0.28
CA ARG A 65 -7.16 4.00 0.66
C ARG A 65 -8.35 3.67 1.56
N ASP A 66 -9.46 3.23 0.97
CA ASP A 66 -10.66 2.92 1.73
C ASP A 66 -10.44 1.80 2.74
N ILE A 67 -9.74 0.75 2.33
CA ILE A 67 -9.41 -0.36 3.22
C ILE A 67 -8.60 0.13 4.42
N ALA A 68 -7.58 0.95 4.16
CA ALA A 68 -6.71 1.45 5.21
C ALA A 68 -7.46 2.40 6.15
N VAL A 69 -8.24 3.32 5.59
CA VAL A 69 -8.99 4.29 6.38
C VAL A 69 -10.00 3.57 7.29
N LYS A 70 -10.73 2.62 6.75
CA LYS A 70 -11.71 1.87 7.53
C LYS A 70 -11.06 1.06 8.64
N ALA A 71 -9.91 0.46 8.36
CA ALA A 71 -9.21 -0.36 9.35
C ALA A 71 -8.66 0.47 10.50
N VAL A 72 -8.18 1.67 10.21
CA VAL A 72 -7.56 2.54 11.21
C VAL A 72 -8.59 3.36 11.98
N SER A 73 -9.71 3.71 11.37
CA SER A 73 -10.71 4.56 12.01
C SER A 73 -11.70 3.82 12.88
N LYS A 74 -11.54 2.54 13.04
CA LYS A 74 -12.40 1.77 13.95
C LYS A 74 -12.16 2.14 15.40
#